data_0df338b8929d0ffed9df9363d8825cef
#
_entry.id   0df338b8929d0ffed9df9363d8825cef
#
_cell.length_a   1.000
_cell.length_b   1.000
_cell.length_c   1.000
_cell.angle_alpha   90.00
_cell.angle_beta   90.00
_cell.angle_gamma   90.00
#
_symmetry.space_group_name_H-M   'P 1'
#
loop_
_entity.id
_entity.type
_entity.pdbx_description
1 polymer ?
#
loop_
_entity_poly.entity_id
_entity_poly.type
_entity_poly.pdbx_seq_one_letter_code
_entity_poly.pdbx_strand_id
1 'polypeptide(L)'
;AYNGTWGYHPLLISLANTAEPLCLVNRSGNRPSHEHAAIYLDRMIHLCRRAGFRRITLRGDTDFTQTKHLDRWDQAGDVGFVFGCDKNKALTTRAEELPAEAYSFLERPPRYEIKTAPRQQPERVKQQIVKERGFETIHVLEEMIAEFDYQPTACRRSYRVIVVRKRLGIDQAQLRLFEEYRYFFYITNDRDSPAETIVFSANDRCDQENLIAQLKGGVHALTTPVDDLVSNWAYMVMASLAW
;
A
#
# COMPACT_ATOMS: atom_id res chain seq x y z
N ALA A 1 21.35 9.98 4.70
CA ALA A 1 21.00 10.37 3.32
C ALA A 1 20.65 9.12 2.53
N TYR A 2 19.48 9.05 1.97
CA TYR A 2 19.10 7.97 1.04
C TYR A 2 19.73 8.29 -0.32
N ASN A 3 20.42 7.35 -0.93
CA ASN A 3 21.15 7.54 -2.19
C ASN A 3 22.19 8.70 -2.16
N GLY A 4 22.80 9.00 -1.00
CA GLY A 4 23.78 10.06 -0.88
C GLY A 4 23.19 11.49 -0.89
N THR A 5 21.88 11.67 -1.02
CA THR A 5 21.22 12.95 -1.07
C THR A 5 20.64 13.34 0.31
N TRP A 6 20.90 14.55 0.75
CA TRP A 6 20.24 15.12 1.93
C TRP A 6 18.80 15.50 1.57
N GLY A 7 17.88 15.27 2.48
CA GLY A 7 16.48 15.59 2.24
C GLY A 7 15.61 15.36 3.47
N TYR A 8 14.33 15.57 3.30
CA TYR A 8 13.31 15.28 4.28
C TYR A 8 12.50 14.06 3.89
N HIS A 9 11.84 13.44 4.88
CA HIS A 9 10.94 12.30 4.70
C HIS A 9 9.58 12.63 5.33
N PRO A 10 8.75 13.44 4.67
CA PRO A 10 7.47 13.84 5.21
C PRO A 10 6.53 12.64 5.38
N LEU A 11 5.77 12.65 6.49
CA LEU A 11 4.65 11.74 6.71
C LEU A 11 3.38 12.44 6.25
N LEU A 12 2.64 11.79 5.35
CA LEU A 12 1.35 12.24 4.88
C LEU A 12 0.26 11.26 5.31
N ILE A 13 -0.80 11.78 5.93
CA ILE A 13 -2.05 11.06 6.17
C ILE A 13 -3.15 11.79 5.42
N SER A 14 -3.91 11.08 4.62
CA SER A 14 -5.00 11.63 3.80
C SER A 14 -6.32 10.94 4.08
N LEU A 15 -7.41 11.65 3.85
CA LEU A 15 -8.76 11.11 3.82
C LEU A 15 -9.00 10.47 2.45
N ALA A 16 -9.13 9.16 2.40
CA ALA A 16 -9.22 8.43 1.14
C ALA A 16 -10.49 8.78 0.32
N ASN A 17 -11.58 9.15 1.00
CA ASN A 17 -12.84 9.48 0.34
C ASN A 17 -12.77 10.69 -0.59
N THR A 18 -11.95 11.69 -0.23
CA THR A 18 -11.84 12.97 -0.93
C THR A 18 -10.41 13.25 -1.40
N ALA A 19 -9.48 12.37 -1.07
CA ALA A 19 -8.03 12.51 -1.27
C ALA A 19 -7.40 13.73 -0.53
N GLU A 20 -8.12 14.33 0.43
CA GLU A 20 -7.65 15.51 1.18
C GLU A 20 -6.51 15.15 2.12
N PRO A 21 -5.42 15.96 2.18
CA PRO A 21 -4.39 15.81 3.18
C PRO A 21 -4.92 16.20 4.56
N LEU A 22 -4.98 15.24 5.49
CA LEU A 22 -5.41 15.50 6.88
C LEU A 22 -4.24 15.90 7.78
N CYS A 23 -3.06 15.37 7.50
CA CYS A 23 -1.87 15.61 8.31
C CYS A 23 -0.63 15.50 7.43
N LEU A 24 0.21 16.53 7.49
CA LEU A 24 1.52 16.54 6.85
C LEU A 24 2.57 16.92 7.89
N VAL A 25 3.53 16.03 8.14
CA VAL A 25 4.60 16.21 9.12
C VAL A 25 5.93 16.12 8.41
N ASN A 26 6.71 17.19 8.45
CA ASN A 26 8.07 17.16 7.94
C ASN A 26 8.99 16.44 8.94
N ARG A 27 9.82 15.54 8.43
CA ARG A 27 10.75 14.73 9.22
C ARG A 27 12.11 14.70 8.54
N SER A 28 13.15 14.48 9.32
CA SER A 28 14.48 14.23 8.78
C SER A 28 14.46 13.05 7.80
N GLY A 29 15.18 13.15 6.69
CA GLY A 29 15.23 12.12 5.64
C GLY A 29 15.88 10.80 6.02
N ASN A 30 16.40 10.70 7.24
CA ASN A 30 17.00 9.48 7.80
C ASN A 30 16.08 8.74 8.78
N ARG A 31 14.78 8.92 8.66
CA ARG A 31 13.80 8.32 9.56
C ARG A 31 13.05 7.18 8.89
N PRO A 32 12.71 6.09 9.63
CA PRO A 32 11.81 5.05 9.13
C PRO A 32 10.45 5.64 8.75
N SER A 33 9.83 5.11 7.69
CA SER A 33 8.52 5.60 7.19
C SER A 33 7.45 5.61 8.27
N HIS A 34 7.42 4.57 9.11
CA HIS A 34 6.43 4.38 10.18
C HIS A 34 6.73 5.14 11.48
N GLU A 35 7.87 5.82 11.59
CA GLU A 35 8.24 6.48 12.84
C GLU A 35 7.18 7.50 13.25
N HIS A 36 6.66 7.34 14.49
CA HIS A 36 5.57 8.12 15.07
C HIS A 36 4.24 8.12 14.30
N ALA A 37 4.11 7.31 13.22
CA ALA A 37 2.89 7.27 12.42
C ALA A 37 1.64 6.95 13.28
N ALA A 38 1.73 6.03 14.23
CA ALA A 38 0.60 5.68 15.09
C ALA A 38 0.07 6.85 15.91
N ILE A 39 0.95 7.75 16.39
CA ILE A 39 0.54 8.95 17.14
C ILE A 39 -0.28 9.89 16.24
N TYR A 40 0.16 10.06 15.01
CA TYR A 40 -0.56 10.91 14.06
C TYR A 40 -1.85 10.25 13.56
N LEU A 41 -1.86 8.94 13.36
CA LEU A 41 -3.09 8.20 13.05
C LEU A 41 -4.13 8.35 14.16
N ASP A 42 -3.73 8.25 15.43
CA ASP A 42 -4.65 8.47 16.56
C ASP A 42 -5.24 9.89 16.58
N ARG A 43 -4.42 10.89 16.27
CA ARG A 43 -4.89 12.28 16.14
C ARG A 43 -5.89 12.43 15.01
N MET A 44 -5.65 11.78 13.86
CA MET A 44 -6.56 11.82 12.72
C MET A 44 -7.84 11.03 12.97
N ILE A 45 -7.78 9.91 13.68
CA ILE A 45 -8.97 9.20 14.17
C ILE A 45 -9.83 10.15 15.02
N HIS A 46 -9.20 10.84 15.97
CA HIS A 46 -9.92 11.80 16.80
C HIS A 46 -10.53 12.96 15.99
N LEU A 47 -9.79 13.49 15.02
CA LEU A 47 -10.28 14.53 14.11
C LEU A 47 -11.48 14.05 13.30
N CYS A 48 -11.41 12.87 12.70
CA CYS A 48 -12.49 12.28 11.93
C CYS A 48 -13.75 12.05 12.79
N ARG A 49 -13.60 11.55 14.03
CA ARG A 49 -14.73 11.42 14.97
C ARG A 49 -15.39 12.76 15.26
N ARG A 50 -14.63 13.82 15.46
CA ARG A 50 -15.16 15.19 15.65
C ARG A 50 -15.88 15.70 14.40
N ALA A 51 -15.41 15.32 13.21
CA ALA A 51 -16.06 15.63 11.94
C ALA A 51 -17.32 14.79 11.66
N GLY A 52 -17.68 13.85 12.55
CA GLY A 52 -18.90 13.05 12.44
C GLY A 52 -18.74 11.69 11.78
N PHE A 53 -17.53 11.26 11.45
CA PHE A 53 -17.31 9.93 10.92
C PHE A 53 -17.57 8.87 12.01
N ARG A 54 -18.41 7.88 11.70
CA ARG A 54 -18.83 6.82 12.63
C ARG A 54 -17.98 5.56 12.50
N ARG A 55 -17.35 5.36 11.34
CA ARG A 55 -16.45 4.26 11.06
C ARG A 55 -15.22 4.81 10.35
N ILE A 56 -14.07 4.42 10.78
CA ILE A 56 -12.78 4.88 10.26
C ILE A 56 -11.95 3.66 9.91
N THR A 57 -11.48 3.54 8.68
CA THR A 57 -10.60 2.45 8.25
C THR A 57 -9.22 3.00 8.00
N LEU A 58 -8.23 2.51 8.74
CA LEU A 58 -6.82 2.81 8.51
C LEU A 58 -6.28 1.93 7.39
N ARG A 59 -5.57 2.54 6.44
CA ARG A 59 -4.89 1.85 5.36
C ARG A 59 -3.43 2.28 5.28
N GLY A 60 -2.55 1.33 4.99
CA GLY A 60 -1.14 1.61 4.80
C GLY A 60 -0.42 0.45 4.13
N ASP A 61 0.79 0.69 3.69
CA ASP A 61 1.67 -0.37 3.21
C ASP A 61 2.31 -1.15 4.36
N THR A 62 3.24 -2.02 4.02
CA THR A 62 3.93 -2.88 5.00
C THR A 62 4.69 -2.10 6.06
N ASP A 63 5.24 -0.94 5.72
CA ASP A 63 5.97 -0.09 6.65
C ASP A 63 5.09 0.44 7.79
N PHE A 64 3.77 0.60 7.56
CA PHE A 64 2.83 1.13 8.54
C PHE A 64 2.14 0.05 9.40
N THR A 65 2.42 -1.23 9.16
CA THR A 65 1.87 -2.34 9.96
C THR A 65 2.58 -2.43 11.30
N GLN A 66 2.24 -1.52 12.19
CA GLN A 66 2.78 -1.52 13.56
C GLN A 66 1.92 -2.40 14.46
N THR A 67 2.18 -3.71 14.47
CA THR A 67 1.35 -4.72 15.14
C THR A 67 1.05 -4.42 16.60
N LYS A 68 1.96 -3.75 17.34
CA LYS A 68 1.75 -3.33 18.73
C LYS A 68 0.56 -2.39 18.96
N HIS A 69 -0.01 -1.83 17.91
CA HIS A 69 -1.14 -0.90 17.99
C HIS A 69 -2.47 -1.51 17.51
N LEU A 70 -2.47 -2.69 16.87
CA LEU A 70 -3.66 -3.30 16.29
C LEU A 70 -4.73 -3.59 17.35
N ASP A 71 -4.36 -4.21 18.48
CA ASP A 71 -5.32 -4.51 19.55
C ASP A 71 -6.03 -3.26 20.06
N ARG A 72 -5.32 -2.15 20.17
CA ARG A 72 -5.86 -0.88 20.64
C ARG A 72 -6.85 -0.26 19.64
N TRP A 73 -6.53 -0.29 18.37
CA TRP A 73 -7.44 0.19 17.32
C TRP A 73 -8.68 -0.70 17.21
N ASP A 74 -8.50 -2.01 17.27
CA ASP A 74 -9.61 -2.97 17.24
C ASP A 74 -10.56 -2.81 18.45
N GLN A 75 -10.01 -2.58 19.64
CA GLN A 75 -10.80 -2.36 20.86
C GLN A 75 -11.64 -1.09 20.82
N ALA A 76 -11.30 -0.13 19.98
CA ALA A 76 -12.07 1.09 19.83
C ALA A 76 -13.47 0.86 19.21
N GLY A 77 -13.67 -0.25 18.49
CA GLY A 77 -14.97 -0.68 17.96
C GLY A 77 -15.44 0.05 16.70
N ASP A 78 -14.98 1.27 16.49
CA ASP A 78 -15.27 2.10 15.32
C ASP A 78 -14.08 2.25 14.36
N VAL A 79 -12.93 1.62 14.68
CA VAL A 79 -11.71 1.68 13.88
C VAL A 79 -11.44 0.32 13.25
N GLY A 80 -11.55 0.29 11.92
CA GLY A 80 -11.07 -0.81 11.09
C GLY A 80 -9.64 -0.54 10.62
N PHE A 81 -8.96 -1.57 10.16
CA PHE A 81 -7.67 -1.42 9.50
C PHE A 81 -7.46 -2.47 8.42
N VAL A 82 -6.70 -2.08 7.39
CA VAL A 82 -6.14 -2.96 6.37
C VAL A 82 -4.71 -2.51 6.10
N PHE A 83 -3.75 -3.31 6.50
CA PHE A 83 -2.32 -3.02 6.28
C PHE A 83 -1.68 -4.12 5.45
N GLY A 84 -0.75 -3.74 4.56
CA GLY A 84 0.20 -4.69 4.03
C GLY A 84 1.00 -5.31 5.17
N CYS A 85 1.38 -6.56 5.07
CA CYS A 85 2.17 -7.23 6.08
C CYS A 85 3.45 -7.78 5.44
N ASP A 86 4.59 -7.50 6.06
CA ASP A 86 5.87 -7.97 5.54
C ASP A 86 5.94 -9.49 5.49
N LYS A 87 6.44 -9.97 4.36
CA LYS A 87 6.70 -11.40 4.19
C LYS A 87 7.71 -11.86 5.24
N ASN A 88 7.28 -12.79 6.08
CA ASN A 88 8.15 -13.49 7.01
C ASN A 88 7.96 -15.01 6.90
N LYS A 89 8.87 -15.76 7.50
CA LYS A 89 8.85 -17.23 7.41
C LYS A 89 7.54 -17.83 7.94
N ALA A 90 7.01 -17.32 9.04
CA ALA A 90 5.79 -17.85 9.64
C ALA A 90 4.56 -17.68 8.74
N LEU A 91 4.39 -16.49 8.13
CA LEU A 91 3.30 -16.23 7.19
C LEU A 91 3.44 -17.06 5.91
N THR A 92 4.68 -17.15 5.39
CA THR A 92 4.95 -17.92 4.17
C THR A 92 4.67 -19.40 4.39
N THR A 93 5.19 -20.00 5.47
CA THR A 93 4.93 -21.41 5.80
C THR A 93 3.44 -21.67 5.93
N ARG A 94 2.69 -20.80 6.64
CA ARG A 94 1.25 -20.94 6.73
C ARG A 94 0.53 -20.89 5.39
N ALA A 95 0.94 -19.98 4.51
CA ALA A 95 0.39 -19.88 3.17
C ALA A 95 0.70 -21.11 2.31
N GLU A 96 1.88 -21.70 2.45
CA GLU A 96 2.29 -22.91 1.74
C GLU A 96 1.62 -24.18 2.28
N GLU A 97 1.28 -24.22 3.56
CA GLU A 97 0.56 -25.32 4.21
C GLU A 97 -0.95 -25.31 3.92
N LEU A 98 -1.50 -24.22 3.40
CA LEU A 98 -2.92 -24.19 3.02
C LEU A 98 -3.17 -25.17 1.86
N PRO A 99 -4.27 -25.95 1.93
CA PRO A 99 -4.65 -26.83 0.83
C PRO A 99 -4.99 -26.02 -0.43
N ALA A 100 -4.79 -26.61 -1.59
CA ALA A 100 -5.03 -25.93 -2.86
C ALA A 100 -6.46 -25.39 -2.99
N GLU A 101 -7.43 -26.10 -2.41
CA GLU A 101 -8.86 -25.76 -2.41
C GLU A 101 -9.19 -24.52 -1.57
N ALA A 102 -8.30 -24.14 -0.66
CA ALA A 102 -8.44 -22.89 0.11
C ALA A 102 -8.15 -21.64 -0.72
N TYR A 103 -7.52 -21.82 -1.87
CA TYR A 103 -7.21 -20.72 -2.78
C TYR A 103 -8.29 -20.54 -3.84
N SER A 104 -8.80 -19.33 -3.99
CA SER A 104 -9.68 -18.91 -5.07
C SER A 104 -8.99 -17.94 -6.02
N PHE A 105 -9.44 -17.86 -7.27
CA PHE A 105 -8.92 -16.89 -8.22
C PHE A 105 -9.27 -15.46 -7.82
N LEU A 106 -8.31 -14.56 -7.91
CA LEU A 106 -8.51 -13.14 -7.73
C LEU A 106 -8.74 -12.47 -9.08
N GLU A 107 -9.99 -12.31 -9.46
CA GLU A 107 -10.35 -11.57 -10.68
C GLU A 107 -10.32 -10.07 -10.41
N ARG A 108 -9.45 -9.36 -11.15
CA ARG A 108 -9.39 -7.89 -11.05
C ARG A 108 -10.37 -7.28 -12.04
N PRO A 109 -11.32 -6.46 -11.58
CA PRO A 109 -12.22 -5.76 -12.49
C PRO A 109 -11.38 -4.84 -13.40
N PRO A 110 -11.73 -4.74 -14.70
CA PRO A 110 -11.05 -3.83 -15.59
C PRO A 110 -11.21 -2.39 -15.09
N ARG A 111 -10.11 -1.65 -15.02
CA ARG A 111 -10.12 -0.24 -14.55
C ARG A 111 -10.93 0.70 -15.43
N TYR A 112 -11.14 0.32 -16.70
CA TYR A 112 -11.86 1.12 -17.69
C TYR A 112 -12.73 0.21 -18.56
N GLU A 113 -13.96 0.63 -18.84
CA GLU A 113 -14.69 0.11 -19.99
C GLU A 113 -14.03 0.61 -21.29
N ILE A 114 -13.47 -0.32 -22.06
CA ILE A 114 -12.96 0.02 -23.39
C ILE A 114 -14.15 0.12 -24.33
N LYS A 115 -14.60 1.36 -24.58
CA LYS A 115 -15.76 1.64 -25.48
C LYS A 115 -15.39 1.61 -26.97
N THR A 116 -14.15 1.44 -27.34
CA THR A 116 -13.66 1.41 -28.71
C THR A 116 -12.94 0.11 -29.01
N ALA A 117 -13.05 -0.35 -30.28
CA ALA A 117 -12.31 -1.52 -30.72
C ALA A 117 -10.80 -1.35 -30.43
N PRO A 118 -10.11 -2.40 -29.94
CA PRO A 118 -8.69 -2.31 -29.65
C PRO A 118 -7.93 -1.93 -30.93
N ARG A 119 -7.20 -0.81 -30.89
CA ARG A 119 -6.30 -0.43 -31.98
C ARG A 119 -5.15 -1.44 -32.02
N GLN A 120 -4.82 -1.96 -33.19
CA GLN A 120 -3.56 -2.67 -33.38
C GLN A 120 -2.42 -1.68 -33.07
N GLN A 121 -1.80 -1.86 -31.92
CA GLN A 121 -0.64 -1.06 -31.56
C GLN A 121 0.61 -1.69 -32.18
N PRO A 122 1.46 -0.91 -32.86
CA PRO A 122 2.76 -1.41 -33.29
C PRO A 122 3.55 -1.88 -32.06
N GLU A 123 4.38 -2.90 -32.26
CA GLU A 123 5.24 -3.43 -31.20
C GLU A 123 6.06 -2.28 -30.58
N ARG A 124 5.97 -2.13 -29.26
CA ARG A 124 6.65 -1.01 -28.59
C ARG A 124 8.17 -1.19 -28.70
N VAL A 125 8.87 -0.14 -29.12
CA VAL A 125 10.34 -0.14 -29.23
C VAL A 125 11.02 -0.64 -27.94
N LYS A 126 10.44 -0.36 -26.77
CA LYS A 126 10.91 -0.92 -25.49
C LYS A 126 10.84 -2.45 -25.44
N GLN A 127 9.81 -3.06 -26.00
CA GLN A 127 9.67 -4.53 -26.03
C GLN A 127 10.70 -5.16 -26.97
N GLN A 128 10.97 -4.50 -28.09
CA GLN A 128 12.05 -4.93 -29.01
C GLN A 128 13.41 -4.86 -28.35
N ILE A 129 13.73 -3.74 -27.68
CA ILE A 129 15.01 -3.59 -26.95
C ILE A 129 15.16 -4.62 -25.84
N VAL A 130 14.07 -4.92 -25.10
CA VAL A 130 14.09 -5.95 -24.04
C VAL A 130 14.37 -7.33 -24.63
N LYS A 131 13.74 -7.68 -25.76
CA LYS A 131 14.00 -8.93 -26.48
C LYS A 131 15.41 -9.02 -27.03
N GLU A 132 15.90 -7.95 -27.69
CA GLU A 132 17.24 -7.89 -28.29
C GLU A 132 18.37 -7.95 -27.26
N ARG A 133 18.17 -7.34 -26.09
CA ARG A 133 19.17 -7.33 -25.03
C ARG A 133 19.07 -8.50 -24.05
N GLY A 134 18.09 -9.41 -24.24
CA GLY A 134 17.90 -10.59 -23.40
C GLY A 134 17.57 -10.26 -21.93
N PHE A 135 16.91 -9.13 -21.68
CA PHE A 135 16.43 -8.81 -20.34
C PHE A 135 15.31 -9.75 -19.91
N GLU A 136 15.31 -10.10 -18.63
CA GLU A 136 14.23 -10.89 -18.04
C GLU A 136 12.93 -10.08 -18.02
N THR A 137 11.85 -10.69 -18.49
CA THR A 137 10.51 -10.12 -18.42
C THR A 137 9.67 -10.97 -17.46
N ILE A 138 9.11 -10.32 -16.46
CA ILE A 138 8.27 -11.00 -15.46
C ILE A 138 6.82 -10.72 -15.80
N HIS A 139 6.04 -11.80 -15.99
CA HIS A 139 4.61 -11.76 -16.23
C HIS A 139 3.85 -12.39 -15.07
N VAL A 140 2.76 -11.76 -14.67
CA VAL A 140 1.82 -12.39 -13.73
C VAL A 140 0.94 -13.34 -14.55
N LEU A 141 1.07 -14.63 -14.30
CA LEU A 141 0.30 -15.65 -14.96
C LEU A 141 -1.05 -15.88 -14.27
N GLU A 142 -1.06 -15.78 -12.94
CA GLU A 142 -2.20 -16.08 -12.11
C GLU A 142 -2.11 -15.36 -10.78
N GLU A 143 -3.24 -14.89 -10.27
CA GLU A 143 -3.36 -14.38 -8.91
C GLU A 143 -4.43 -15.19 -8.17
N MET A 144 -4.07 -15.73 -7.02
CA MET A 144 -5.00 -16.48 -6.16
C MET A 144 -4.98 -15.87 -4.76
N ILE A 145 -6.11 -15.96 -4.06
CA ILE A 145 -6.26 -15.51 -2.70
C ILE A 145 -6.69 -16.64 -1.78
N ALA A 146 -6.20 -16.60 -0.57
CA ALA A 146 -6.67 -17.42 0.55
C ALA A 146 -6.60 -16.58 1.83
N GLU A 147 -7.12 -17.12 2.93
CA GLU A 147 -7.12 -16.44 4.22
C GLU A 147 -6.88 -17.40 5.37
N PHE A 148 -6.34 -16.85 6.44
CA PHE A 148 -6.13 -17.58 7.68
C PHE A 148 -6.06 -16.62 8.87
N ASP A 149 -6.25 -17.16 10.06
CA ASP A 149 -6.06 -16.41 11.30
C ASP A 149 -4.60 -16.40 11.72
N TYR A 150 -4.12 -15.23 12.09
CA TYR A 150 -2.76 -15.03 12.56
C TYR A 150 -2.71 -14.09 13.77
N GLN A 151 -1.96 -14.50 14.77
CA GLN A 151 -1.70 -13.67 15.95
C GLN A 151 -0.26 -13.15 15.88
N PRO A 152 -0.05 -11.84 15.56
CA PRO A 152 1.27 -11.25 15.67
C PRO A 152 1.78 -11.29 17.11
N THR A 153 3.08 -11.47 17.29
CA THR A 153 3.70 -11.60 18.63
C THR A 153 3.39 -10.43 19.58
N ALA A 154 3.21 -9.23 19.02
CA ALA A 154 2.89 -8.04 19.80
C ALA A 154 1.38 -7.90 20.13
N CYS A 155 0.53 -8.80 19.61
CA CYS A 155 -0.91 -8.76 19.79
C CYS A 155 -1.39 -9.83 20.77
N ARG A 156 -2.46 -9.50 21.50
CA ARG A 156 -3.19 -10.46 22.35
C ARG A 156 -4.30 -11.17 21.56
N ARG A 157 -4.72 -10.58 20.42
CA ARG A 157 -5.79 -11.08 19.56
C ARG A 157 -5.23 -11.66 18.27
N SER A 158 -6.01 -12.58 17.70
CA SER A 158 -5.79 -13.07 16.35
C SER A 158 -6.55 -12.22 15.33
N TYR A 159 -5.91 -11.91 14.22
CA TYR A 159 -6.46 -11.12 13.13
C TYR A 159 -6.53 -11.95 11.87
N ARG A 160 -7.43 -11.57 10.98
CA ARG A 160 -7.56 -12.15 9.66
C ARG A 160 -6.39 -11.70 8.81
N VAL A 161 -5.69 -12.66 8.21
CA VAL A 161 -4.66 -12.39 7.19
C VAL A 161 -5.13 -12.94 5.87
N ILE A 162 -5.09 -12.09 4.84
CA ILE A 162 -5.38 -12.47 3.47
C ILE A 162 -4.04 -12.57 2.75
N VAL A 163 -3.81 -13.70 2.10
CA VAL A 163 -2.65 -13.94 1.26
C VAL A 163 -3.02 -13.87 -0.21
N VAL A 164 -2.30 -13.07 -0.98
CA VAL A 164 -2.33 -13.07 -2.44
C VAL A 164 -1.11 -13.83 -2.93
N ARG A 165 -1.33 -14.98 -3.55
CA ARG A 165 -0.31 -15.80 -4.20
C ARG A 165 -0.30 -15.48 -5.68
N LYS A 166 0.81 -14.95 -6.17
CA LYS A 166 1.03 -14.68 -7.60
C LYS A 166 1.93 -15.74 -8.18
N ARG A 167 1.49 -16.38 -9.25
CA ARG A 167 2.35 -17.22 -10.09
C ARG A 167 2.94 -16.34 -11.17
N LEU A 168 4.26 -16.25 -11.19
CA LEU A 168 5.02 -15.43 -12.11
C LEU A 168 5.72 -16.30 -13.12
N GLY A 169 5.59 -15.96 -14.41
CA GLY A 169 6.44 -16.49 -15.45
C GLY A 169 7.61 -15.55 -15.68
N ILE A 170 8.82 -16.10 -15.74
CA ILE A 170 10.02 -15.36 -16.04
C ILE A 170 10.50 -15.80 -17.41
N ASP A 171 10.44 -14.89 -18.37
CA ASP A 171 10.84 -15.11 -19.74
C ASP A 171 12.13 -14.35 -20.03
N GLN A 172 13.10 -15.00 -20.68
CA GLN A 172 14.28 -14.35 -21.20
C GLN A 172 14.36 -14.59 -22.72
N ALA A 173 14.34 -13.50 -23.49
CA ALA A 173 14.20 -13.52 -24.93
C ALA A 173 12.89 -14.23 -25.37
N GLN A 174 12.97 -15.45 -25.86
CA GLN A 174 11.82 -16.25 -26.32
C GLN A 174 11.58 -17.50 -25.46
N LEU A 175 12.38 -17.73 -24.42
CA LEU A 175 12.30 -18.91 -23.58
C LEU A 175 11.72 -18.57 -22.21
N ARG A 176 10.70 -19.34 -21.79
CA ARG A 176 10.26 -19.33 -20.39
C ARG A 176 11.28 -20.10 -19.57
N LEU A 177 11.94 -19.42 -18.62
CA LEU A 177 13.01 -20.00 -17.82
C LEU A 177 12.47 -20.79 -16.63
N PHE A 178 11.56 -20.22 -15.87
CA PHE A 178 10.95 -20.85 -14.70
C PHE A 178 9.71 -20.10 -14.23
N GLU A 179 8.97 -20.74 -13.34
CA GLU A 179 7.83 -20.16 -12.65
C GLU A 179 8.17 -19.97 -11.17
N GLU A 180 7.75 -18.85 -10.61
CA GLU A 180 7.98 -18.51 -9.20
C GLU A 180 6.65 -18.10 -8.56
N TYR A 181 6.45 -18.52 -7.29
CA TYR A 181 5.35 -18.03 -6.48
C TYR A 181 5.81 -16.87 -5.61
N ARG A 182 5.08 -15.75 -5.66
CA ARG A 182 5.24 -14.61 -4.75
C ARG A 182 4.00 -14.44 -3.91
N TYR A 183 4.24 -14.23 -2.60
CA TYR A 183 3.19 -14.06 -1.60
C TYR A 183 3.17 -12.62 -1.12
N PHE A 184 1.96 -12.04 -1.04
CA PHE A 184 1.68 -10.72 -0.47
C PHE A 184 0.63 -10.92 0.60
N PHE A 185 0.83 -10.31 1.76
CA PHE A 185 -0.02 -10.49 2.92
C PHE A 185 -0.68 -9.18 3.32
N TYR A 186 -1.94 -9.26 3.73
CA TYR A 186 -2.70 -8.14 4.26
C TYR A 186 -3.32 -8.57 5.58
N ILE A 187 -3.17 -7.75 6.63
CA ILE A 187 -3.74 -7.99 7.95
C ILE A 187 -4.89 -7.02 8.19
N THR A 188 -5.99 -7.53 8.72
CA THR A 188 -7.22 -6.76 8.96
C THR A 188 -7.99 -7.27 10.17
N ASN A 189 -8.78 -6.38 10.80
CA ASN A 189 -9.82 -6.76 11.77
C ASN A 189 -11.21 -6.88 11.13
N ASP A 190 -11.35 -6.65 9.83
CA ASP A 190 -12.59 -6.87 9.10
C ASP A 190 -12.79 -8.38 8.87
N ARG A 191 -13.80 -8.94 9.56
CA ARG A 191 -14.18 -10.35 9.47
C ARG A 191 -15.32 -10.61 8.49
N ASP A 192 -16.03 -9.57 8.07
CA ASP A 192 -17.29 -9.67 7.36
C ASP A 192 -17.13 -9.50 5.84
N SER A 193 -16.24 -8.62 5.41
CA SER A 193 -16.04 -8.35 3.99
C SER A 193 -15.39 -9.50 3.24
N PRO A 194 -15.74 -9.73 1.95
CA PRO A 194 -15.03 -10.69 1.10
C PRO A 194 -13.54 -10.40 1.01
N ALA A 195 -12.72 -11.44 0.89
CA ALA A 195 -11.26 -11.32 0.84
C ALA A 195 -10.78 -10.43 -0.33
N GLU A 196 -11.43 -10.54 -1.49
CA GLU A 196 -11.18 -9.69 -2.65
C GLU A 196 -11.37 -8.20 -2.35
N THR A 197 -12.46 -7.87 -1.64
CA THR A 197 -12.78 -6.50 -1.24
C THR A 197 -11.68 -5.90 -0.36
N ILE A 198 -11.15 -6.70 0.58
CA ILE A 198 -10.04 -6.28 1.44
C ILE A 198 -8.77 -6.04 0.60
N VAL A 199 -8.44 -6.95 -0.33
CA VAL A 199 -7.27 -6.80 -1.21
C VAL A 199 -7.41 -5.56 -2.09
N PHE A 200 -8.59 -5.31 -2.67
CA PHE A 200 -8.81 -4.13 -3.49
C PHE A 200 -8.74 -2.85 -2.65
N SER A 201 -9.38 -2.83 -1.48
CA SER A 201 -9.27 -1.70 -0.55
C SER A 201 -7.82 -1.41 -0.15
N ALA A 202 -7.01 -2.45 0.10
CA ALA A 202 -5.59 -2.26 0.38
C ALA A 202 -4.82 -1.66 -0.82
N ASN A 203 -5.17 -2.07 -2.04
CA ASN A 203 -4.53 -1.57 -3.27
C ASN A 203 -4.95 -0.14 -3.63
N ASP A 204 -6.15 0.31 -3.24
CA ASP A 204 -6.61 1.69 -3.44
C ASP A 204 -5.75 2.73 -2.71
N ARG A 205 -4.85 2.29 -1.81
CA ARG A 205 -3.81 3.17 -1.26
C ARG A 205 -2.95 3.85 -2.34
N CYS A 206 -2.86 3.26 -3.53
CA CYS A 206 -2.16 3.86 -4.67
C CYS A 206 -2.74 5.22 -5.07
N ASP A 207 -3.98 5.55 -4.70
CA ASP A 207 -4.56 6.88 -4.91
C ASP A 207 -3.81 7.96 -4.12
N GLN A 208 -3.19 7.59 -2.99
CA GLN A 208 -2.30 8.50 -2.26
C GLN A 208 -1.04 8.85 -3.06
N GLU A 209 -0.56 7.99 -3.94
CA GLU A 209 0.56 8.30 -4.84
C GLU A 209 0.19 9.43 -5.82
N ASN A 210 -1.07 9.45 -6.30
CA ASN A 210 -1.59 10.53 -7.13
C ASN A 210 -1.65 11.85 -6.34
N LEU A 211 -2.13 11.82 -5.09
CA LEU A 211 -2.12 12.97 -4.21
C LEU A 211 -0.69 13.48 -3.98
N ILE A 212 0.26 12.60 -3.67
CA ILE A 212 1.67 12.96 -3.49
C ILE A 212 2.23 13.60 -4.77
N ALA A 213 1.90 13.06 -5.95
CA ALA A 213 2.33 13.62 -7.23
C ALA A 213 1.78 15.04 -7.45
N GLN A 214 0.52 15.28 -7.10
CA GLN A 214 -0.11 16.60 -7.17
C GLN A 214 0.49 17.59 -6.15
N LEU A 215 0.74 17.15 -4.91
CA LEU A 215 1.42 17.98 -3.90
C LEU A 215 2.84 18.33 -4.32
N LYS A 216 3.55 17.45 -5.05
CA LYS A 216 4.90 17.72 -5.58
C LYS A 216 4.87 18.63 -6.81
N GLY A 217 4.08 18.29 -7.81
CA GLY A 217 4.11 18.92 -9.13
C GLY A 217 3.08 20.03 -9.34
N GLY A 218 1.93 19.95 -8.64
CA GLY A 218 0.86 20.96 -8.75
C GLY A 218 1.11 22.18 -7.89
N VAL A 219 1.01 22.01 -6.57
CA VAL A 219 1.13 23.13 -5.60
C VAL A 219 2.53 23.27 -4.98
N HIS A 220 3.47 22.41 -5.36
CA HIS A 220 4.85 22.38 -4.85
C HIS A 220 4.96 22.27 -3.32
N ALA A 221 3.95 21.71 -2.66
CA ALA A 221 3.88 21.59 -1.21
C ALA A 221 5.02 20.78 -0.59
N LEU A 222 5.60 19.83 -1.35
CA LEU A 222 6.70 18.98 -0.88
C LEU A 222 8.09 19.50 -1.30
N THR A 223 8.21 20.77 -1.64
CA THR A 223 9.50 21.44 -1.84
C THR A 223 10.07 21.96 -0.53
N THR A 224 11.36 22.23 -0.51
CA THR A 224 12.09 22.69 0.67
C THR A 224 12.79 24.02 0.34
N PRO A 225 12.05 25.15 0.41
CA PRO A 225 12.58 26.46 -0.04
C PRO A 225 13.61 27.06 0.89
N VAL A 226 13.76 26.54 2.12
CA VAL A 226 14.70 27.05 3.14
C VAL A 226 15.50 25.94 3.79
N ASP A 227 16.51 26.27 4.58
CA ASP A 227 17.43 25.29 5.20
C ASP A 227 16.90 24.69 6.52
N ASP A 228 15.83 25.26 7.06
CA ASP A 228 15.30 24.88 8.37
C ASP A 228 14.11 23.93 8.26
N LEU A 229 14.12 22.89 9.11
CA LEU A 229 13.10 21.83 9.11
C LEU A 229 11.70 22.37 9.47
N VAL A 230 11.60 23.26 10.46
CA VAL A 230 10.32 23.77 10.97
C VAL A 230 9.69 24.71 9.96
N SER A 231 10.48 25.61 9.37
CA SER A 231 10.02 26.54 8.34
C SER A 231 9.58 25.81 7.07
N ASN A 232 10.32 24.78 6.64
CA ASN A 232 9.90 23.92 5.55
C ASN A 232 8.60 23.16 5.88
N TRP A 233 8.42 22.72 7.13
CA TRP A 233 7.18 22.10 7.57
C TRP A 233 6.00 23.08 7.49
N ALA A 234 6.16 24.28 8.00
CA ALA A 234 5.14 25.34 7.89
C ALA A 234 4.77 25.61 6.43
N TYR A 235 5.77 25.74 5.55
CA TYR A 235 5.56 25.88 4.11
C TYR A 235 4.77 24.72 3.53
N MET A 236 5.16 23.48 3.82
CA MET A 236 4.49 22.28 3.33
C MET A 236 3.01 22.24 3.73
N VAL A 237 2.70 22.57 5.00
CA VAL A 237 1.32 22.63 5.50
C VAL A 237 0.53 23.73 4.80
N MET A 238 1.05 24.96 4.71
CA MET A 238 0.37 26.06 4.03
C MET A 238 0.11 25.76 2.55
N ALA A 239 1.11 25.25 1.84
CA ALA A 239 0.96 24.89 0.44
C ALA A 239 -0.01 23.72 0.21
N SER A 240 -0.06 22.77 1.13
CA SER A 240 -1.02 21.66 1.05
C SER A 240 -2.48 22.09 1.28
N LEU A 241 -2.71 23.21 1.97
CA LEU A 241 -4.06 23.79 2.13
C LEU A 241 -4.54 24.48 0.85
N ALA A 242 -3.65 24.81 -0.08
CA ALA A 242 -3.98 25.41 -1.37
C ALA A 242 -4.38 24.35 -2.42
N TRP A 243 -4.15 23.08 -2.13
CA TRP A 243 -4.53 21.96 -2.97
C TRP A 243 -6.01 21.64 -2.85
#